data_5304a44c4e5855e4d916dfdad52058b8
#
_entry.id   5304a44c4e5855e4d916dfdad52058b8
#
_cell.length_a   1.000
_cell.length_b   1.000
_cell.length_c   1.000
_cell.angle_alpha   90.00
_cell.angle_beta   90.00
_cell.angle_gamma   90.00
#
_symmetry.space_group_name_H-M   'P 1'
#
loop_
_entity.id
_entity.type
_entity.pdbx_description
1 polymer ?
#
loop_
_entity_poly.entity_id
_entity_poly.type
_entity_poly.pdbx_seq_one_letter_code
_entity_poly.pdbx_strand_id
1 'polypeptide(L)'
;MKRFGLLVGMVMMVCTGMQAQYVYNSNYRVWFEGTDNEITTRKTVWCEEDYQDLWNGCYVRNNGSTVYVKEGSSTVVYGDEIGLLYNGYYVVQFGSTWYLYDPDGDKVGGVYGEEILYYPFNYVACKKGSNLWYVYRCNGEKLSFYSDVSPWICSNECWIVQQGSKQYGIGRDGHKVGGVYGDDVSMQNGRWKCVNGSNVRYIDAE
;
A
#
# COMPACT_ATOMS: atom_id res chain seq x y z
N MET A 1 -2.34 -45.17 5.16
CA MET A 1 -2.70 -43.84 4.70
C MET A 1 -2.83 -42.92 5.90
N LYS A 2 -1.83 -42.12 6.17
CA LYS A 2 -1.85 -41.15 7.30
C LYS A 2 -2.16 -39.78 6.72
N ARG A 3 -3.33 -39.24 7.06
CA ARG A 3 -3.70 -37.85 6.72
C ARG A 3 -2.93 -36.92 7.66
N PHE A 4 -2.00 -36.17 7.12
CA PHE A 4 -1.39 -35.04 7.81
C PHE A 4 -2.37 -33.85 7.70
N GLY A 5 -3.03 -33.52 8.79
CA GLY A 5 -3.76 -32.28 8.90
C GLY A 5 -2.76 -31.13 8.99
N LEU A 6 -2.77 -30.26 8.01
CA LEU A 6 -2.00 -29.01 8.02
C LEU A 6 -2.66 -28.06 9.03
N LEU A 7 -2.02 -27.89 10.17
CA LEU A 7 -2.42 -26.91 11.19
C LEU A 7 -2.10 -25.51 10.62
N VAL A 8 -3.14 -24.79 10.20
CA VAL A 8 -3.02 -23.38 9.87
C VAL A 8 -2.79 -22.62 11.17
N GLY A 9 -1.53 -22.33 11.46
CA GLY A 9 -1.15 -21.51 12.60
C GLY A 9 -1.58 -20.06 12.35
N MET A 10 -2.70 -19.67 12.94
CA MET A 10 -3.13 -18.28 13.04
C MET A 10 -2.20 -17.59 14.04
N VAL A 11 -1.18 -16.91 13.55
CA VAL A 11 -0.35 -16.05 14.40
C VAL A 11 -1.10 -14.73 14.57
N MET A 12 -1.88 -14.62 15.65
CA MET A 12 -2.36 -13.33 16.11
C MET A 12 -1.19 -12.60 16.78
N MET A 13 -0.59 -11.65 16.11
CA MET A 13 0.15 -10.60 16.77
C MET A 13 -0.83 -9.53 17.22
N VAL A 14 -1.10 -9.52 18.51
CA VAL A 14 -1.83 -8.42 19.17
C VAL A 14 -0.82 -7.31 19.41
N CYS A 15 -0.65 -6.44 18.42
CA CYS A 15 -0.15 -5.09 18.66
C CYS A 15 -1.34 -4.18 18.81
N THR A 16 -1.38 -3.46 19.90
CA THR A 16 -2.42 -2.50 20.26
C THR A 16 -2.56 -1.45 19.17
N GLY A 17 -3.55 -1.66 18.26
CA GLY A 17 -3.98 -0.61 17.38
C GLY A 17 -4.35 -0.94 15.96
N MET A 18 -3.88 -2.00 15.29
CA MET A 18 -4.43 -2.41 13.97
C MET A 18 -4.09 -3.86 13.67
N GLN A 19 -5.11 -4.65 13.36
CA GLN A 19 -4.94 -6.04 12.96
C GLN A 19 -4.66 -6.11 11.47
N ALA A 20 -3.47 -6.56 11.10
CA ALA A 20 -3.21 -7.05 9.76
C ALA A 20 -3.74 -8.48 9.66
N GLN A 21 -4.75 -8.72 8.84
CA GLN A 21 -5.17 -10.08 8.51
C GLN A 21 -4.42 -10.52 7.25
N TYR A 22 -3.64 -11.60 7.38
CA TYR A 22 -2.97 -12.24 6.27
C TYR A 22 -3.75 -13.50 5.88
N VAL A 23 -4.22 -13.55 4.65
CA VAL A 23 -4.74 -14.79 4.06
C VAL A 23 -3.67 -15.34 3.12
N TYR A 24 -3.16 -16.52 3.45
CA TYR A 24 -2.22 -17.22 2.60
C TYR A 24 -2.96 -18.21 1.71
N ASN A 25 -2.79 -18.08 0.41
CA ASN A 25 -3.07 -19.18 -0.49
C ASN A 25 -2.09 -19.13 -1.67
N SER A 26 -1.48 -20.26 -2.02
CA SER A 26 -0.22 -20.29 -2.76
C SER A 26 -0.35 -20.29 -4.29
N ASN A 27 -1.55 -20.20 -4.89
CA ASN A 27 -1.70 -20.43 -6.33
C ASN A 27 -2.52 -19.39 -7.10
N TYR A 28 -3.07 -18.35 -6.46
CA TYR A 28 -3.69 -17.24 -7.19
C TYR A 28 -2.76 -16.04 -7.28
N ARG A 29 -2.85 -15.32 -8.38
CA ARG A 29 -2.22 -14.02 -8.58
C ARG A 29 -2.99 -12.89 -7.87
N VAL A 30 -3.48 -13.18 -6.67
CA VAL A 30 -4.15 -12.21 -5.79
C VAL A 30 -3.29 -12.04 -4.56
N TRP A 31 -2.97 -10.82 -4.23
CA TRP A 31 -2.20 -10.49 -3.03
C TRP A 31 -2.99 -9.56 -2.13
N PHE A 32 -2.73 -9.67 -0.84
CA PHE A 32 -3.33 -8.84 0.19
C PHE A 32 -2.25 -8.00 0.83
N GLU A 33 -2.53 -6.75 0.98
CA GLU A 33 -1.63 -5.82 1.61
C GLU A 33 -2.17 -5.45 2.99
N GLY A 34 -1.40 -5.77 4.05
CA GLY A 34 -1.68 -5.37 5.40
C GLY A 34 -0.71 -4.27 5.83
N THR A 35 -1.17 -3.33 6.62
CA THR A 35 -0.32 -2.27 7.16
C THR A 35 0.24 -2.67 8.50
N ASP A 36 1.54 -2.93 8.59
CA ASP A 36 2.30 -2.66 9.79
C ASP A 36 2.58 -1.15 9.85
N ASN A 37 2.66 -0.58 11.02
CA ASN A 37 2.69 0.86 11.28
C ASN A 37 3.76 1.68 10.52
N GLU A 38 4.61 1.08 9.71
CA GLU A 38 5.71 1.77 9.03
C GLU A 38 5.90 1.39 7.56
N ILE A 39 5.58 0.18 7.12
CA ILE A 39 5.80 -0.23 5.73
C ILE A 39 4.83 -1.34 5.36
N THR A 40 4.13 -1.15 4.27
CA THR A 40 3.29 -2.17 3.67
C THR A 40 4.14 -3.30 3.10
N THR A 41 3.98 -4.49 3.63
CA THR A 41 4.64 -5.67 3.06
C THR A 41 3.72 -6.32 2.03
N ARG A 42 4.10 -6.23 0.79
CA ARG A 42 3.42 -6.90 -0.32
C ARG A 42 3.61 -8.41 -0.21
N LYS A 43 2.53 -9.17 -0.17
CA LYS A 43 2.57 -10.63 -0.24
C LYS A 43 1.70 -11.11 -1.38
N THR A 44 2.29 -11.74 -2.37
CA THR A 44 1.56 -12.43 -3.44
C THR A 44 1.00 -13.72 -2.89
N VAL A 45 -0.27 -13.94 -3.11
CA VAL A 45 -0.99 -15.14 -2.69
C VAL A 45 -1.31 -15.95 -3.93
N TRP A 46 -0.83 -17.19 -3.97
CA TRP A 46 -1.09 -18.14 -5.04
C TRP A 46 -2.10 -19.18 -4.54
N CYS A 47 -3.13 -19.45 -5.31
CA CYS A 47 -4.15 -20.44 -4.98
C CYS A 47 -4.16 -21.55 -6.03
N GLU A 48 -4.23 -22.81 -5.60
CA GLU A 48 -4.27 -23.98 -6.50
C GLU A 48 -5.66 -24.26 -7.05
N GLU A 49 -6.70 -23.65 -6.46
CA GLU A 49 -8.09 -23.88 -6.84
C GLU A 49 -8.61 -22.77 -7.75
N ASP A 50 -9.51 -23.12 -8.67
CA ASP A 50 -10.15 -22.16 -9.59
C ASP A 50 -11.10 -21.18 -8.90
N TYR A 51 -11.26 -21.27 -7.57
CA TYR A 51 -12.22 -20.50 -6.79
C TYR A 51 -11.70 -20.26 -5.38
N GLN A 52 -11.76 -19.00 -4.92
CA GLN A 52 -11.48 -18.62 -3.55
C GLN A 52 -12.36 -17.46 -3.09
N ASP A 53 -12.97 -17.61 -1.93
CA ASP A 53 -13.71 -16.53 -1.28
C ASP A 53 -12.78 -15.45 -0.73
N LEU A 54 -13.18 -14.19 -0.91
CA LEU A 54 -12.55 -13.02 -0.34
C LEU A 54 -13.38 -12.50 0.84
N TRP A 55 -12.73 -11.75 1.77
CA TRP A 55 -13.44 -11.23 2.96
C TRP A 55 -14.50 -10.16 2.67
N ASN A 56 -14.52 -9.58 1.48
CA ASN A 56 -15.51 -8.58 1.05
C ASN A 56 -16.73 -9.17 0.37
N GLY A 57 -16.93 -10.48 0.43
CA GLY A 57 -18.06 -11.18 -0.21
C GLY A 57 -17.84 -11.50 -1.69
N CYS A 58 -16.71 -11.11 -2.24
CA CYS A 58 -16.31 -11.48 -3.59
C CYS A 58 -15.54 -12.80 -3.59
N TYR A 59 -15.35 -13.37 -4.78
CA TYR A 59 -14.49 -14.53 -4.96
C TYR A 59 -13.58 -14.35 -6.17
N VAL A 60 -12.42 -15.00 -6.10
CA VAL A 60 -11.43 -15.03 -7.19
C VAL A 60 -11.72 -16.21 -8.11
N ARG A 61 -11.63 -15.99 -9.40
CA ARG A 61 -11.63 -17.01 -10.43
C ARG A 61 -10.46 -16.82 -11.37
N ASN A 62 -9.69 -17.88 -11.58
CA ASN A 62 -8.60 -17.89 -12.54
C ASN A 62 -9.09 -18.46 -13.89
N ASN A 63 -8.71 -17.82 -14.98
CA ASN A 63 -8.95 -18.32 -16.34
C ASN A 63 -7.65 -18.14 -17.17
N GLY A 64 -6.75 -19.08 -17.00
CA GLY A 64 -5.44 -19.06 -17.66
C GLY A 64 -4.55 -17.92 -17.17
N SER A 65 -4.29 -16.93 -18.03
CA SER A 65 -3.42 -15.78 -17.70
C SER A 65 -4.17 -14.64 -17.01
N THR A 66 -5.49 -14.70 -16.94
CA THR A 66 -6.32 -13.61 -16.41
C THR A 66 -7.01 -14.02 -15.12
N VAL A 67 -6.90 -13.19 -14.12
CA VAL A 67 -7.57 -13.32 -12.83
C VAL A 67 -8.80 -12.42 -12.81
N TYR A 68 -9.89 -12.92 -12.27
CA TYR A 68 -11.17 -12.22 -12.13
C TYR A 68 -11.56 -12.19 -10.65
N VAL A 69 -11.99 -11.03 -10.18
CA VAL A 69 -12.74 -10.92 -8.93
C VAL A 69 -14.22 -10.78 -9.29
N LYS A 70 -15.05 -11.59 -8.68
CA LYS A 70 -16.47 -11.67 -8.98
C LYS A 70 -17.32 -11.53 -7.73
N GLU A 71 -18.47 -10.90 -7.90
CA GLU A 71 -19.58 -10.90 -6.95
C GLU A 71 -20.80 -11.55 -7.63
N GLY A 72 -21.21 -12.73 -7.13
CA GLY A 72 -22.21 -13.54 -7.80
C GLY A 72 -21.78 -13.89 -9.25
N SER A 73 -22.57 -13.50 -10.24
CA SER A 73 -22.27 -13.70 -11.67
C SER A 73 -21.49 -12.53 -12.30
N SER A 74 -21.43 -11.39 -11.64
CA SER A 74 -20.81 -10.16 -12.16
C SER A 74 -19.30 -10.20 -11.95
N THR A 75 -18.55 -9.59 -12.88
CA THR A 75 -17.12 -9.33 -12.71
C THR A 75 -16.96 -7.93 -12.12
N VAL A 76 -16.30 -7.85 -10.97
CA VAL A 76 -15.96 -6.58 -10.32
C VAL A 76 -14.70 -6.01 -10.96
N VAL A 77 -13.59 -6.76 -10.93
CA VAL A 77 -12.33 -6.39 -11.59
C VAL A 77 -11.69 -7.61 -12.25
N TYR A 78 -10.81 -7.39 -13.22
CA TYR A 78 -10.01 -8.45 -13.82
C TYR A 78 -8.65 -7.89 -14.24
N GLY A 79 -7.64 -8.75 -14.37
CA GLY A 79 -6.29 -8.37 -14.77
C GLY A 79 -5.32 -9.54 -14.77
N ASP A 80 -4.05 -9.26 -15.00
CA ASP A 80 -2.99 -10.26 -14.96
C ASP A 80 -2.65 -10.67 -13.52
N GLU A 81 -2.73 -9.68 -12.60
CA GLU A 81 -2.55 -9.85 -11.16
C GLU A 81 -3.48 -8.87 -10.43
N ILE A 82 -4.04 -9.28 -9.30
CA ILE A 82 -4.94 -8.46 -8.51
C ILE A 82 -4.52 -8.50 -7.03
N GLY A 83 -4.49 -7.32 -6.41
CA GLY A 83 -4.36 -7.16 -4.97
C GLY A 83 -5.65 -6.57 -4.40
N LEU A 84 -6.16 -7.15 -3.31
CA LEU A 84 -7.23 -6.57 -2.53
C LEU A 84 -6.63 -5.84 -1.33
N LEU A 85 -6.92 -4.55 -1.21
CA LEU A 85 -6.46 -3.71 -0.11
C LEU A 85 -7.41 -3.82 1.08
N TYR A 86 -6.90 -3.53 2.27
CA TYR A 86 -7.67 -3.63 3.51
C TYR A 86 -8.96 -2.78 3.52
N ASN A 87 -8.98 -1.67 2.79
CA ASN A 87 -10.14 -0.79 2.64
C ASN A 87 -11.13 -1.21 1.55
N GLY A 88 -10.95 -2.40 0.95
CA GLY A 88 -11.82 -2.94 -0.09
C GLY A 88 -11.46 -2.51 -1.51
N TYR A 89 -10.48 -1.63 -1.70
CA TYR A 89 -9.98 -1.25 -3.02
C TYR A 89 -9.17 -2.38 -3.64
N TYR A 90 -9.07 -2.38 -4.97
CA TYR A 90 -8.28 -3.34 -5.71
C TYR A 90 -7.10 -2.65 -6.40
N VAL A 91 -5.96 -3.32 -6.41
CA VAL A 91 -4.84 -2.96 -7.29
C VAL A 91 -4.75 -4.01 -8.37
N VAL A 92 -4.86 -3.61 -9.61
CA VAL A 92 -4.96 -4.52 -10.76
C VAL A 92 -3.83 -4.26 -11.73
N GLN A 93 -3.12 -5.30 -12.12
CA GLN A 93 -2.04 -5.24 -13.10
C GLN A 93 -2.56 -5.58 -14.50
N PHE A 94 -2.13 -4.77 -15.47
CA PHE A 94 -2.20 -5.08 -16.89
C PHE A 94 -0.82 -4.84 -17.52
N GLY A 95 -0.19 -5.90 -17.97
CA GLY A 95 1.19 -5.86 -18.43
C GLY A 95 2.14 -5.40 -17.32
N SER A 96 2.85 -4.30 -17.53
CA SER A 96 3.77 -3.73 -16.53
C SER A 96 3.16 -2.62 -15.67
N THR A 97 1.88 -2.30 -15.85
CA THR A 97 1.23 -1.15 -15.21
C THR A 97 0.18 -1.61 -14.21
N TRP A 98 0.25 -1.07 -13.03
CA TRP A 98 -0.73 -1.21 -11.97
C TRP A 98 -1.71 -0.05 -11.97
N TYR A 99 -2.98 -0.34 -11.64
CA TYR A 99 -4.08 0.61 -11.55
C TYR A 99 -4.85 0.39 -10.25
N LEU A 100 -5.34 1.47 -9.66
CA LEU A 100 -6.25 1.40 -8.51
C LEU A 100 -7.70 1.37 -9.01
N TYR A 101 -8.49 0.49 -8.41
CA TYR A 101 -9.94 0.38 -8.59
C TYR A 101 -10.62 0.50 -7.23
N ASP A 102 -11.76 1.11 -7.20
CA ASP A 102 -12.58 1.21 -6.00
C ASP A 102 -13.30 -0.12 -5.67
N PRO A 103 -14.01 -0.22 -4.54
CA PRO A 103 -14.73 -1.44 -4.17
C PRO A 103 -15.81 -1.86 -5.15
N ASP A 104 -16.38 -0.92 -5.91
CA ASP A 104 -17.42 -1.17 -6.92
C ASP A 104 -16.82 -1.66 -8.26
N GLY A 105 -15.50 -1.62 -8.38
CA GLY A 105 -14.77 -2.04 -9.57
C GLY A 105 -14.55 -0.93 -10.59
N ASP A 106 -14.77 0.31 -10.20
CA ASP A 106 -14.50 1.46 -11.06
C ASP A 106 -13.04 1.92 -10.91
N LYS A 107 -12.43 2.22 -12.06
CA LYS A 107 -11.02 2.66 -12.09
C LYS A 107 -10.87 4.05 -11.49
N VAL A 108 -10.04 4.18 -10.49
CA VAL A 108 -9.73 5.48 -9.88
C VAL A 108 -8.84 6.30 -10.81
N GLY A 109 -9.36 7.44 -11.26
CA GLY A 109 -8.70 8.29 -12.25
C GLY A 109 -7.34 8.81 -11.76
N GLY A 110 -6.31 8.74 -12.64
CA GLY A 110 -4.97 9.26 -12.34
C GLY A 110 -4.09 8.39 -11.45
N VAL A 111 -4.63 7.37 -10.78
CA VAL A 111 -3.90 6.47 -9.87
C VAL A 111 -3.43 5.23 -10.61
N TYR A 112 -2.20 5.28 -11.10
CA TYR A 112 -1.55 4.17 -11.81
C TYR A 112 -0.04 4.34 -11.75
N GLY A 113 0.72 3.25 -11.97
CA GLY A 113 2.18 3.27 -12.02
C GLY A 113 2.79 1.90 -12.30
N GLU A 114 4.12 1.86 -12.37
CA GLU A 114 4.90 0.62 -12.46
C GLU A 114 4.82 -0.18 -11.16
N GLU A 115 4.56 0.52 -10.07
CA GLU A 115 4.37 -0.02 -8.73
C GLU A 115 3.36 0.83 -7.98
N ILE A 116 2.53 0.20 -7.15
CA ILE A 116 1.61 0.87 -6.22
C ILE A 116 1.86 0.30 -4.82
N LEU A 117 2.06 1.20 -3.85
CA LEU A 117 2.14 0.87 -2.44
C LEU A 117 0.92 1.45 -1.71
N TYR A 118 0.31 0.64 -0.86
CA TYR A 118 -0.77 1.08 0.01
C TYR A 118 -0.21 1.52 1.37
N TYR A 119 -0.75 2.60 1.89
CA TYR A 119 -0.37 3.18 3.18
C TYR A 119 -1.60 3.32 4.10
N PRO A 120 -1.38 3.40 5.42
CA PRO A 120 -2.43 3.76 6.36
C PRO A 120 -3.18 5.02 5.95
N PHE A 121 -4.40 5.20 6.50
CA PHE A 121 -5.24 6.37 6.26
C PHE A 121 -5.74 6.51 4.81
N ASN A 122 -5.84 5.38 4.08
CA ASN A 122 -6.35 5.34 2.70
C ASN A 122 -5.49 6.13 1.70
N TYR A 123 -4.17 6.03 1.82
CA TYR A 123 -3.24 6.55 0.84
C TYR A 123 -2.62 5.45 -0.01
N VAL A 124 -2.26 5.81 -1.22
CA VAL A 124 -1.44 4.99 -2.12
C VAL A 124 -0.31 5.83 -2.70
N ALA A 125 0.86 5.23 -2.87
CA ALA A 125 1.95 5.83 -3.62
C ALA A 125 2.17 5.06 -4.92
N CYS A 126 2.25 5.79 -6.03
CA CYS A 126 2.45 5.24 -7.36
C CYS A 126 3.82 5.64 -7.89
N LYS A 127 4.61 4.66 -8.30
CA LYS A 127 5.87 4.88 -9.00
C LYS A 127 5.61 5.12 -10.48
N LYS A 128 6.05 6.26 -11.01
CA LYS A 128 5.87 6.65 -12.41
C LYS A 128 7.19 7.04 -13.06
N GLY A 129 7.56 6.31 -14.11
CA GLY A 129 8.78 6.62 -14.87
C GLY A 129 10.01 6.68 -13.98
N SER A 130 11.00 7.46 -14.30
CA SER A 130 12.33 7.69 -13.66
C SER A 130 12.45 7.57 -12.14
N ASN A 131 11.78 6.60 -11.52
CA ASN A 131 11.71 6.32 -10.08
C ASN A 131 10.99 7.38 -9.23
N LEU A 132 10.17 8.25 -9.81
CA LEU A 132 9.41 9.23 -9.05
C LEU A 132 8.14 8.62 -8.46
N TRP A 133 7.97 8.81 -7.18
CA TRP A 133 6.79 8.41 -6.43
C TRP A 133 5.87 9.59 -6.21
N TYR A 134 4.58 9.37 -6.48
CA TYR A 134 3.51 10.32 -6.24
C TYR A 134 2.49 9.71 -5.30
N VAL A 135 2.04 10.48 -4.33
CA VAL A 135 1.06 10.02 -3.34
C VAL A 135 -0.33 10.53 -3.69
N TYR A 136 -1.29 9.65 -3.51
CA TYR A 136 -2.71 9.91 -3.74
C TYR A 136 -3.52 9.42 -2.56
N ARG A 137 -4.67 10.04 -2.31
CA ARG A 137 -5.73 9.38 -1.54
C ARG A 137 -6.39 8.31 -2.42
N CYS A 138 -6.99 7.28 -1.82
CA CYS A 138 -7.67 6.24 -2.59
C CYS A 138 -8.83 6.78 -3.44
N ASN A 139 -9.39 7.94 -3.13
CA ASN A 139 -10.38 8.63 -3.96
C ASN A 139 -9.81 9.30 -5.22
N GLY A 140 -8.50 9.22 -5.47
CA GLY A 140 -7.83 9.79 -6.64
C GLY A 140 -7.23 11.19 -6.42
N GLU A 141 -7.46 11.81 -5.28
CA GLU A 141 -6.86 13.12 -4.95
C GLU A 141 -5.34 12.98 -4.83
N LYS A 142 -4.61 13.70 -5.68
CA LYS A 142 -3.14 13.71 -5.68
C LYS A 142 -2.61 14.72 -4.66
N LEU A 143 -1.69 14.29 -3.80
CA LEU A 143 -0.96 15.22 -2.94
C LEU A 143 0.08 16.01 -3.74
N SER A 144 0.42 17.20 -3.24
CA SER A 144 1.23 18.19 -3.98
C SER A 144 2.74 17.91 -4.00
N PHE A 145 3.18 16.77 -3.47
CA PHE A 145 4.60 16.42 -3.42
C PHE A 145 4.94 15.17 -4.24
N TYR A 146 6.22 14.95 -4.42
CA TYR A 146 6.81 13.71 -4.97
C TYR A 146 8.02 13.30 -4.14
N SER A 147 8.48 12.06 -4.33
CA SER A 147 9.68 11.52 -3.71
C SER A 147 10.49 10.72 -4.73
N ASP A 148 11.82 10.75 -4.61
CA ASP A 148 12.72 9.98 -5.47
C ASP A 148 12.83 8.50 -5.02
N VAL A 149 12.38 8.21 -3.81
CA VAL A 149 12.22 6.85 -3.27
C VAL A 149 10.82 6.68 -2.73
N SER A 150 10.42 5.46 -2.39
CA SER A 150 9.13 5.24 -1.72
C SER A 150 9.00 6.13 -0.48
N PRO A 151 7.98 6.99 -0.38
CA PRO A 151 7.82 7.88 0.76
C PRO A 151 7.46 7.12 2.03
N TRP A 152 7.73 7.70 3.20
CA TRP A 152 7.31 7.14 4.49
C TRP A 152 6.18 7.98 5.07
N ILE A 153 5.18 7.32 5.64
CA ILE A 153 4.11 7.96 6.40
C ILE A 153 4.37 7.83 7.90
N CYS A 154 4.15 8.90 8.62
CA CYS A 154 4.21 8.95 10.08
C CYS A 154 2.82 8.71 10.70
N SER A 155 2.77 8.34 11.97
CA SER A 155 1.52 8.05 12.70
C SER A 155 0.53 9.22 12.78
N ASN A 156 1.00 10.45 12.53
CA ASN A 156 0.20 11.67 12.49
C ASN A 156 -0.20 12.10 11.07
N GLU A 157 -0.14 11.19 10.08
CA GLU A 157 -0.41 11.43 8.65
C GLU A 157 0.57 12.41 7.95
N CYS A 158 1.67 12.73 8.59
CA CYS A 158 2.76 13.46 7.94
C CYS A 158 3.64 12.51 7.14
N TRP A 159 4.40 13.06 6.20
CA TRP A 159 5.24 12.26 5.31
C TRP A 159 6.71 12.66 5.39
N ILE A 160 7.57 11.69 5.15
CA ILE A 160 8.98 11.92 4.91
C ILE A 160 9.25 11.54 3.46
N VAL A 161 9.77 12.47 2.69
CA VAL A 161 10.10 12.30 1.28
C VAL A 161 11.56 12.61 1.01
N GLN A 162 12.13 11.91 0.04
CA GLN A 162 13.48 12.20 -0.44
C GLN A 162 13.42 12.95 -1.77
N GLN A 163 14.17 14.02 -1.88
CA GLN A 163 14.35 14.79 -3.12
C GLN A 163 15.84 15.09 -3.28
N GLY A 164 16.47 14.45 -4.24
CA GLY A 164 17.93 14.46 -4.38
C GLY A 164 18.61 13.78 -3.19
N SER A 165 19.59 14.45 -2.60
CA SER A 165 20.34 13.96 -1.44
C SER A 165 19.70 14.31 -0.09
N LYS A 166 18.54 14.96 -0.07
CA LYS A 166 17.92 15.45 1.17
C LYS A 166 16.53 14.86 1.37
N GLN A 167 16.21 14.66 2.64
CA GLN A 167 14.86 14.33 3.10
C GLN A 167 14.13 15.60 3.57
N TYR A 168 12.81 15.58 3.42
CA TYR A 168 11.91 16.66 3.80
C TYR A 168 10.70 16.11 4.56
N GLY A 169 10.28 16.84 5.58
CA GLY A 169 9.00 16.60 6.22
C GLY A 169 7.88 17.29 5.45
N ILE A 170 6.80 16.56 5.23
CA ILE A 170 5.56 17.02 4.60
C ILE A 170 4.44 16.93 5.61
N GLY A 171 3.68 17.99 5.76
CA GLY A 171 2.50 18.02 6.62
C GLY A 171 1.31 17.23 6.05
N ARG A 172 0.26 17.10 6.84
CA ARG A 172 -1.01 16.48 6.43
C ARG A 172 -1.66 17.13 5.21
N ASP A 173 -1.42 18.43 5.05
CA ASP A 173 -1.90 19.25 3.94
C ASP A 173 -1.13 18.99 2.62
N GLY A 174 -0.09 18.13 2.67
CA GLY A 174 0.75 17.80 1.53
C GLY A 174 1.82 18.85 1.22
N HIS A 175 2.04 19.84 2.10
CA HIS A 175 3.06 20.86 1.94
C HIS A 175 4.30 20.59 2.79
N LYS A 176 5.46 21.12 2.34
CA LYS A 176 6.69 21.02 3.11
C LYS A 176 6.55 21.78 4.43
N VAL A 177 6.87 21.11 5.52
CA VAL A 177 6.93 21.76 6.84
C VAL A 177 8.16 22.65 6.91
N GLY A 178 7.97 23.90 7.32
CA GLY A 178 9.04 24.90 7.37
C GLY A 178 10.21 24.46 8.24
N GLY A 179 11.42 24.50 7.69
CA GLY A 179 12.63 24.12 8.41
C GLY A 179 12.86 22.61 8.59
N VAL A 180 11.91 21.75 8.22
CA VAL A 180 12.03 20.29 8.35
C VAL A 180 12.67 19.69 7.11
N TYR A 181 14.00 19.62 7.13
CA TYR A 181 14.81 18.97 6.09
C TYR A 181 16.17 18.56 6.66
N GLY A 182 16.81 17.58 6.03
CA GLY A 182 18.12 17.10 6.44
C GLY A 182 18.68 15.97 5.58
N ASP A 183 19.82 15.45 6.00
CA ASP A 183 20.39 14.20 5.48
C ASP A 183 19.56 13.02 5.97
N ASP A 184 18.99 13.17 7.18
CA ASP A 184 18.04 12.24 7.77
C ASP A 184 16.93 13.06 8.47
N VAL A 185 15.68 12.67 8.24
CA VAL A 185 14.49 13.24 8.86
C VAL A 185 13.66 12.11 9.44
N SER A 186 13.25 12.26 10.69
CA SER A 186 12.41 11.28 11.37
C SER A 186 11.41 11.97 12.29
N MET A 187 10.35 11.24 12.67
CA MET A 187 9.38 11.68 13.66
C MET A 187 9.68 10.97 14.99
N GLN A 188 9.93 11.73 16.04
CA GLN A 188 10.20 11.19 17.37
C GLN A 188 9.37 11.94 18.42
N ASN A 189 8.53 11.23 19.15
CA ASN A 189 7.69 11.78 20.21
C ASN A 189 6.89 13.04 19.78
N GLY A 190 6.31 13.01 18.59
CA GLY A 190 5.53 14.12 18.03
C GLY A 190 6.37 15.31 17.53
N ARG A 191 7.70 15.16 17.45
CA ARG A 191 8.62 16.20 16.96
C ARG A 191 9.39 15.68 15.76
N TRP A 192 9.65 16.56 14.81
CA TRP A 192 10.58 16.31 13.73
C TRP A 192 12.02 16.36 14.23
N LYS A 193 12.76 15.27 14.03
CA LYS A 193 14.20 15.24 14.19
C LYS A 193 14.83 15.39 12.82
N CYS A 194 15.67 16.41 12.64
CA CYS A 194 16.39 16.70 11.40
C CYS A 194 17.90 16.64 11.65
N VAL A 195 18.60 15.81 10.90
CA VAL A 195 20.05 15.66 10.97
C VAL A 195 20.68 16.24 9.71
N ASN A 196 21.67 17.11 9.86
CA ASN A 196 22.50 17.64 8.80
C ASN A 196 23.97 17.53 9.19
N GLY A 197 24.69 16.55 8.66
CA GLY A 197 26.02 16.20 9.11
C GLY A 197 26.01 15.87 10.61
N SER A 198 26.77 16.63 11.40
CA SER A 198 26.81 16.48 12.86
C SER A 198 25.74 17.29 13.61
N ASN A 199 24.99 18.14 12.92
CA ASN A 199 23.98 19.00 13.55
C ASN A 199 22.63 18.29 13.63
N VAL A 200 22.03 18.27 14.82
CA VAL A 200 20.70 17.72 15.08
C VAL A 200 19.78 18.84 15.55
N ARG A 201 18.60 18.92 14.96
CA ARG A 201 17.55 19.88 15.33
C ARG A 201 16.26 19.14 15.60
N TYR A 202 15.44 19.68 16.51
CA TYR A 202 14.09 19.23 16.78
C TYR A 202 13.10 20.36 16.50
N ILE A 203 12.02 20.05 15.78
CA ILE A 203 10.97 20.99 15.39
C ILE A 203 9.65 20.36 15.81
N ASP A 204 8.79 21.10 16.50
CA ASP A 204 7.50 20.59 16.91
C ASP A 204 6.64 20.31 15.68
N ALA A 205 5.95 19.15 15.65
CA ALA A 205 4.95 18.88 14.64
C ALA A 205 3.65 19.55 15.07
N GLU A 206 3.13 20.44 14.23
CA GLU A 206 1.81 21.04 14.44
C GLU A 206 0.69 20.03 14.17
#